data_4aa344344675493d10c67cbbd5b08ac8
#
_entry.id   4aa344344675493d10c67cbbd5b08ac8
#
_cell.length_a   1.000
_cell.length_b   1.000
_cell.length_c   1.000
_cell.angle_alpha   90.00
_cell.angle_beta   90.00
_cell.angle_gamma   90.00
#
_symmetry.space_group_name_H-M   'P 1'
#
loop_
_entity.id
_entity.type
_entity.pdbx_description
1 polymer ?
#
loop_
_entity_poly.entity_id
_entity_poly.type
_entity_poly.pdbx_seq_one_letter_code
_entity_poly.pdbx_strand_id
1 'polypeptide(L)'
;MKMISIKKASRNLIMLLLLSGFTAFTAMAQKPAYKLFREDGKKVKYEKMAEAAADADIVLFGEYHTNPISHWIQLELTKDLFEARGEALILGAEMFEADNQLILNEYLAGQITETKFEEEARLWKNYKTDYKPLVLIAKENELTFVATNIPRRYANMVFKRGVVSLDSLSDEALSYIAPLPLEYDTSLSCYKQLMGSAGGPTEKATMPMAAMPKDAMHKSPMGDSIKATGDTPSPIGDTISPMGEAKLPMGSASPIGGHGSRNLADAQAIKDATMSHFIMEYWQPGKLFIHYNGAYHSDEFESMNWFLKRANPDLKIITISTVSQDDVALLEEESEGKADFIIAVPSSMTQTSR
;
A
#
# COMPACT_ATOMS: atom_id res chain seq x y z
N MET A 1 -48.42 61.36 1.59
CA MET A 1 -47.05 60.97 1.15
C MET A 1 -46.25 60.03 2.08
N LYS A 2 -46.80 59.53 3.19
CA LYS A 2 -46.07 58.64 4.14
C LYS A 2 -46.33 57.09 3.92
N MET A 3 -47.42 56.71 3.26
CA MET A 3 -47.78 55.29 3.11
C MET A 3 -47.02 54.54 2.02
N ILE A 4 -46.44 55.21 1.03
CA ILE A 4 -45.69 54.56 -0.06
C ILE A 4 -44.30 54.16 0.35
N SER A 5 -43.70 54.86 1.36
CA SER A 5 -42.34 54.61 1.86
C SER A 5 -42.23 53.29 2.67
N ILE A 6 -43.31 52.96 3.47
CA ILE A 6 -43.29 51.75 4.31
C ILE A 6 -43.43 50.47 3.51
N LYS A 7 -44.20 50.47 2.41
CA LYS A 7 -44.33 49.28 1.53
C LYS A 7 -43.07 49.00 0.72
N LYS A 8 -42.27 50.01 0.39
CA LYS A 8 -40.99 49.82 -0.30
C LYS A 8 -39.91 49.27 0.63
N ALA A 9 -39.86 49.71 1.90
CA ALA A 9 -38.90 49.23 2.90
C ALA A 9 -39.17 47.76 3.29
N SER A 10 -40.43 47.38 3.47
CA SER A 10 -40.78 45.98 3.81
C SER A 10 -40.53 45.01 2.64
N ARG A 11 -40.74 45.44 1.40
CA ARG A 11 -40.46 44.64 0.19
C ARG A 11 -38.96 44.41 -0.01
N ASN A 12 -38.14 45.40 0.27
CA ASN A 12 -36.67 45.28 0.21
C ASN A 12 -36.12 44.39 1.35
N LEU A 13 -36.70 44.46 2.55
CA LEU A 13 -36.31 43.61 3.68
C LEU A 13 -36.63 42.13 3.44
N ILE A 14 -37.85 41.85 2.87
CA ILE A 14 -38.24 40.49 2.49
C ILE A 14 -37.35 39.93 1.37
N MET A 15 -36.97 40.76 0.40
CA MET A 15 -36.05 40.37 -0.69
C MET A 15 -34.62 40.09 -0.17
N LEU A 16 -34.15 40.85 0.83
CA LEU A 16 -32.85 40.61 1.48
C LEU A 16 -32.84 39.31 2.32
N LEU A 17 -33.95 39.02 3.00
CA LEU A 17 -34.12 37.78 3.80
C LEU A 17 -34.21 36.55 2.89
N LEU A 18 -34.86 36.66 1.71
CA LEU A 18 -34.92 35.57 0.73
C LEU A 18 -33.58 35.34 0.06
N LEU A 19 -32.79 36.37 -0.19
CA LEU A 19 -31.44 36.24 -0.73
C LEU A 19 -30.46 35.61 0.26
N SER A 20 -30.54 35.97 1.57
CA SER A 20 -29.71 35.39 2.62
C SER A 20 -30.07 33.91 2.93
N GLY A 21 -31.37 33.54 2.79
CA GLY A 21 -31.80 32.15 2.91
C GLY A 21 -31.30 31.25 1.78
N PHE A 22 -31.18 31.79 0.57
CA PHE A 22 -30.71 31.02 -0.60
C PHE A 22 -29.20 30.74 -0.56
N THR A 23 -28.40 31.65 -0.02
CA THR A 23 -26.95 31.45 0.13
C THR A 23 -26.59 30.44 1.23
N ALA A 24 -27.43 30.33 2.29
CA ALA A 24 -27.22 29.33 3.34
C ALA A 24 -27.52 27.89 2.87
N PHE A 25 -28.48 27.74 1.94
CA PHE A 25 -28.87 26.40 1.45
C PHE A 25 -27.87 25.80 0.44
N THR A 26 -27.15 26.65 -0.30
CA THR A 26 -26.11 26.18 -1.24
C THR A 26 -24.81 25.72 -0.54
N ALA A 27 -24.56 26.21 0.68
CA ALA A 27 -23.39 25.80 1.46
C ALA A 27 -23.49 24.38 2.05
N MET A 28 -24.72 23.84 2.17
CA MET A 28 -24.96 22.49 2.73
C MET A 28 -24.93 21.36 1.70
N ALA A 29 -24.80 21.67 0.42
CA ALA A 29 -24.91 20.65 -0.65
C ALA A 29 -23.56 20.08 -1.13
N GLN A 30 -22.43 20.56 -0.62
CA GLN A 30 -21.14 20.05 -1.05
C GLN A 30 -20.73 18.83 -0.21
N LYS A 31 -20.69 17.65 -0.86
CA LYS A 31 -20.04 16.47 -0.30
C LYS A 31 -18.58 16.51 -0.75
N PRO A 32 -17.63 16.80 0.14
CA PRO A 32 -16.22 16.79 -0.22
C PRO A 32 -15.76 15.35 -0.51
N ALA A 33 -14.97 15.16 -1.57
CA ALA A 33 -14.40 13.86 -1.90
C ALA A 33 -13.31 13.45 -0.91
N TYR A 34 -12.66 14.43 -0.27
CA TYR A 34 -11.66 14.22 0.77
C TYR A 34 -11.46 15.51 1.57
N LYS A 35 -10.77 15.38 2.69
CA LYS A 35 -10.19 16.49 3.46
C LYS A 35 -8.80 16.12 3.92
N LEU A 36 -7.96 17.15 4.05
CA LEU A 36 -6.61 17.03 4.57
C LEU A 36 -6.52 17.59 5.97
N PHE A 37 -5.84 16.86 6.82
CA PHE A 37 -5.58 17.22 8.19
C PHE A 37 -4.08 17.07 8.50
N ARG A 38 -3.64 17.75 9.53
CA ARG A 38 -2.34 17.50 10.17
C ARG A 38 -2.50 16.46 11.25
N GLU A 39 -1.39 16.01 11.78
CA GLU A 39 -1.30 15.07 12.91
C GLU A 39 -2.27 15.42 14.07
N ASP A 40 -2.41 16.72 14.39
CA ASP A 40 -3.24 17.26 15.46
C ASP A 40 -4.74 17.44 15.09
N GLY A 41 -5.21 16.84 14.02
CA GLY A 41 -6.59 16.91 13.52
C GLY A 41 -6.98 18.26 12.90
N LYS A 42 -6.07 19.24 12.81
CA LYS A 42 -6.37 20.52 12.17
C LYS A 42 -6.35 20.42 10.67
N LYS A 43 -7.37 21.00 10.03
CA LYS A 43 -7.42 21.08 8.56
C LYS A 43 -6.22 21.79 7.98
N VAL A 44 -5.71 21.26 6.89
CA VAL A 44 -4.58 21.81 6.15
C VAL A 44 -4.91 21.86 4.66
N LYS A 45 -4.24 22.76 3.94
CA LYS A 45 -4.34 22.84 2.50
C LYS A 45 -3.35 21.87 1.84
N TYR A 46 -3.71 21.38 0.65
CA TYR A 46 -2.86 20.49 -0.14
C TYR A 46 -1.46 21.07 -0.37
N GLU A 47 -1.36 22.37 -0.67
CA GLU A 47 -0.09 23.04 -0.93
C GLU A 47 0.88 22.92 0.23
N LYS A 48 0.37 22.91 1.48
CA LYS A 48 1.23 22.75 2.67
C LYS A 48 1.77 21.34 2.83
N MET A 49 1.01 20.33 2.42
CA MET A 49 1.46 18.95 2.35
C MET A 49 2.53 18.80 1.26
N ALA A 50 2.28 19.32 0.07
CA ALA A 50 3.21 19.25 -1.05
C ALA A 50 4.52 20.00 -0.77
N GLU A 51 4.47 21.21 -0.18
CA GLU A 51 5.65 21.95 0.27
C GLU A 51 6.50 21.15 1.27
N ALA A 52 5.86 20.56 2.29
CA ALA A 52 6.55 19.76 3.29
C ALA A 52 7.18 18.49 2.69
N ALA A 53 6.44 17.82 1.80
CA ALA A 53 6.91 16.65 1.08
C ALA A 53 8.09 16.97 0.16
N ALA A 54 8.05 18.12 -0.54
CA ALA A 54 9.14 18.56 -1.41
C ALA A 54 10.44 18.87 -0.65
N ASP A 55 10.36 19.22 0.63
CA ASP A 55 11.52 19.56 1.48
C ASP A 55 12.02 18.35 2.32
N ALA A 56 11.45 17.17 2.10
CA ALA A 56 11.83 15.93 2.78
C ALA A 56 13.00 15.22 2.07
N ASP A 57 13.63 14.29 2.81
CA ASP A 57 14.51 13.26 2.26
C ASP A 57 13.69 12.06 1.79
N ILE A 58 12.68 11.68 2.58
CA ILE A 58 11.81 10.54 2.31
C ILE A 58 10.35 10.95 2.57
N VAL A 59 9.47 10.58 1.65
CA VAL A 59 8.02 10.65 1.83
C VAL A 59 7.48 9.23 1.86
N LEU A 60 6.81 8.86 2.96
CA LEU A 60 6.05 7.61 3.06
C LEU A 60 4.58 7.92 2.82
N PHE A 61 4.06 7.52 1.66
CA PHE A 61 2.67 7.73 1.30
C PHE A 61 1.84 6.48 1.61
N GLY A 62 1.19 6.49 2.76
CA GLY A 62 0.30 5.44 3.23
C GLY A 62 -1.06 5.49 2.52
N GLU A 63 -1.30 4.55 1.63
CA GLU A 63 -2.51 4.47 0.83
C GLU A 63 -3.57 3.54 1.41
N TYR A 64 -4.80 3.76 0.98
CA TYR A 64 -5.87 2.77 1.06
C TYR A 64 -5.96 2.07 -0.31
N HIS A 65 -5.40 0.88 -0.41
CA HIS A 65 -5.04 0.17 -1.66
C HIS A 65 -6.08 0.14 -2.79
N THR A 66 -7.35 0.38 -2.48
CA THR A 66 -8.44 0.37 -3.46
C THR A 66 -9.19 1.68 -3.53
N ASN A 67 -8.69 2.73 -2.88
CA ASN A 67 -9.35 4.03 -2.84
C ASN A 67 -8.87 4.93 -3.98
N PRO A 68 -9.74 5.29 -4.95
CA PRO A 68 -9.34 6.07 -6.11
C PRO A 68 -8.90 7.49 -5.77
N ILE A 69 -9.37 8.06 -4.65
CA ILE A 69 -8.93 9.40 -4.20
C ILE A 69 -7.50 9.33 -3.68
N SER A 70 -7.16 8.28 -2.92
CA SER A 70 -5.79 8.07 -2.46
C SER A 70 -4.83 8.00 -3.65
N HIS A 71 -5.12 7.19 -4.66
CA HIS A 71 -4.30 7.04 -5.85
C HIS A 71 -4.23 8.29 -6.72
N TRP A 72 -5.34 9.04 -6.80
CA TRP A 72 -5.32 10.33 -7.48
C TRP A 72 -4.40 11.34 -6.77
N ILE A 73 -4.46 11.43 -5.44
CA ILE A 73 -3.58 12.34 -4.68
C ILE A 73 -2.11 11.88 -4.77
N GLN A 74 -1.83 10.57 -4.78
CA GLN A 74 -0.49 10.06 -5.06
C GLN A 74 0.04 10.58 -6.40
N LEU A 75 -0.77 10.48 -7.44
CA LEU A 75 -0.42 10.93 -8.78
C LEU A 75 -0.15 12.44 -8.84
N GLU A 76 -1.04 13.25 -8.26
CA GLU A 76 -0.88 14.72 -8.26
C GLU A 76 0.34 15.12 -7.42
N LEU A 77 0.52 14.55 -6.24
CA LEU A 77 1.70 14.84 -5.43
C LEU A 77 3.00 14.45 -6.14
N THR A 78 3.02 13.31 -6.85
CA THR A 78 4.20 12.89 -7.61
C THR A 78 4.57 13.89 -8.69
N LYS A 79 3.58 14.46 -9.40
CA LYS A 79 3.80 15.51 -10.40
C LYS A 79 4.39 16.78 -9.77
N ASP A 80 3.82 17.22 -8.65
CA ASP A 80 4.29 18.40 -7.92
C ASP A 80 5.70 18.20 -7.38
N LEU A 81 6.02 17.01 -6.87
CA LEU A 81 7.36 16.66 -6.41
C LEU A 81 8.36 16.61 -7.58
N PHE A 82 7.95 16.10 -8.73
CA PHE A 82 8.80 16.15 -9.92
C PHE A 82 9.04 17.58 -10.40
N GLU A 83 8.02 18.43 -10.40
CA GLU A 83 8.20 19.85 -10.72
C GLU A 83 9.18 20.54 -9.76
N ALA A 84 9.14 20.20 -8.47
CA ALA A 84 9.98 20.79 -7.44
C ALA A 84 11.42 20.24 -7.42
N ARG A 85 11.64 18.95 -7.74
CA ARG A 85 12.91 18.23 -7.50
C ARG A 85 13.55 17.66 -8.78
N GLY A 86 12.81 17.62 -9.90
CA GLY A 86 13.31 17.08 -11.17
C GLY A 86 13.90 15.68 -11.03
N GLU A 87 15.06 15.46 -11.61
CA GLU A 87 15.81 14.19 -11.55
C GLU A 87 16.32 13.80 -10.15
N ALA A 88 16.16 14.68 -9.16
CA ALA A 88 16.45 14.32 -7.77
C ALA A 88 15.33 13.50 -7.11
N LEU A 89 14.18 13.34 -7.78
CA LEU A 89 13.07 12.52 -7.31
C LEU A 89 13.31 11.03 -7.65
N ILE A 90 13.14 10.16 -6.65
CA ILE A 90 13.14 8.70 -6.78
C ILE A 90 11.77 8.19 -6.33
N LEU A 91 11.18 7.29 -7.09
CA LEU A 91 9.92 6.63 -6.77
C LEU A 91 10.19 5.20 -6.29
N GLY A 92 9.39 4.71 -5.37
CA GLY A 92 9.41 3.30 -4.97
C GLY A 92 8.04 2.85 -4.48
N ALA A 93 7.75 1.56 -4.56
CA ALA A 93 6.43 1.07 -4.18
C ALA A 93 6.45 -0.35 -3.61
N GLU A 94 5.61 -0.55 -2.58
CA GLU A 94 5.27 -1.87 -2.02
C GLU A 94 4.71 -2.83 -3.07
N MET A 95 4.03 -2.32 -4.08
CA MET A 95 3.30 -3.10 -5.07
C MET A 95 4.21 -3.84 -6.04
N PHE A 96 5.51 -3.53 -6.03
CA PHE A 96 6.53 -4.22 -6.83
C PHE A 96 7.47 -4.99 -5.91
N GLU A 97 7.55 -6.31 -6.15
CA GLU A 97 8.49 -7.19 -5.44
C GLU A 97 9.91 -6.98 -5.97
N ALA A 98 10.91 -6.96 -5.10
CA ALA A 98 12.31 -6.62 -5.42
C ALA A 98 12.92 -7.46 -6.56
N ASP A 99 12.51 -8.74 -6.69
CA ASP A 99 12.95 -9.60 -7.80
C ASP A 99 12.28 -9.30 -9.15
N ASN A 100 11.42 -8.26 -9.22
CA ASN A 100 10.94 -7.68 -10.48
C ASN A 100 11.69 -6.40 -10.89
N GLN A 101 12.73 -5.98 -10.16
CA GLN A 101 13.45 -4.74 -10.49
C GLN A 101 14.03 -4.75 -11.90
N LEU A 102 14.57 -5.88 -12.36
CA LEU A 102 15.15 -5.97 -13.70
C LEU A 102 14.12 -5.68 -14.80
N ILE A 103 12.98 -6.37 -14.76
CA ILE A 103 11.94 -6.19 -15.78
C ILE A 103 11.29 -4.79 -15.72
N LEU A 104 11.20 -4.20 -14.52
CA LEU A 104 10.76 -2.81 -14.35
C LEU A 104 11.75 -1.84 -15.01
N ASN A 105 13.05 -2.02 -14.80
CA ASN A 105 14.10 -1.19 -15.41
C ASN A 105 14.08 -1.30 -16.94
N GLU A 106 13.94 -2.51 -17.50
CA GLU A 106 13.85 -2.75 -18.94
C GLU A 106 12.64 -2.04 -19.56
N TYR A 107 11.51 -2.04 -18.85
CA TYR A 107 10.32 -1.32 -19.29
C TYR A 107 10.51 0.20 -19.21
N LEU A 108 11.05 0.73 -18.12
CA LEU A 108 11.34 2.16 -17.96
C LEU A 108 12.31 2.66 -19.04
N ALA A 109 13.36 1.88 -19.33
CA ALA A 109 14.33 2.17 -20.39
C ALA A 109 13.78 1.96 -21.82
N GLY A 110 12.55 1.51 -21.99
CA GLY A 110 11.94 1.26 -23.29
C GLY A 110 12.50 0.04 -24.04
N GLN A 111 13.22 -0.84 -23.36
CA GLN A 111 13.81 -2.06 -23.96
C GLN A 111 12.76 -3.11 -24.21
N ILE A 112 11.70 -3.15 -23.41
CA ILE A 112 10.53 -4.01 -23.59
C ILE A 112 9.26 -3.20 -23.74
N THR A 113 8.25 -3.78 -24.40
CA THR A 113 6.95 -3.14 -24.56
C THR A 113 6.14 -3.19 -23.27
N GLU A 114 5.16 -2.29 -23.13
CA GLU A 114 4.21 -2.32 -22.01
C GLU A 114 3.50 -3.68 -21.90
N THR A 115 3.09 -4.27 -23.03
CA THR A 115 2.43 -5.58 -23.06
C THR A 115 3.34 -6.66 -22.45
N LYS A 116 4.64 -6.65 -22.78
CA LYS A 116 5.58 -7.63 -22.21
C LYS A 116 5.82 -7.40 -20.73
N PHE A 117 5.93 -6.15 -20.31
CA PHE A 117 6.01 -5.82 -18.89
C PHE A 117 4.77 -6.30 -18.12
N GLU A 118 3.56 -6.04 -18.63
CA GLU A 118 2.31 -6.46 -17.98
C GLU A 118 2.10 -7.99 -17.98
N GLU A 119 2.64 -8.71 -18.97
CA GLU A 119 2.58 -10.17 -19.05
C GLU A 119 3.54 -10.88 -18.07
N GLU A 120 4.73 -10.34 -17.87
CA GLU A 120 5.81 -11.03 -17.18
C GLU A 120 6.05 -10.52 -15.75
N ALA A 121 5.78 -9.24 -15.45
CA ALA A 121 5.87 -8.72 -14.11
C ALA A 121 4.71 -9.22 -13.23
N ARG A 122 5.00 -9.49 -11.96
CA ARG A 122 3.98 -9.88 -10.98
C ARG A 122 3.21 -8.67 -10.46
N LEU A 123 2.30 -8.16 -11.29
CA LEU A 123 1.53 -6.96 -11.00
C LEU A 123 0.28 -7.26 -10.17
N TRP A 124 -0.12 -6.30 -9.37
CA TRP A 124 -1.41 -6.35 -8.69
C TRP A 124 -2.55 -6.15 -9.69
N LYS A 125 -3.74 -6.70 -9.41
CA LYS A 125 -4.90 -6.64 -10.33
C LYS A 125 -5.33 -5.21 -10.68
N ASN A 126 -5.20 -4.29 -9.74
CA ASN A 126 -5.50 -2.86 -9.90
C ASN A 126 -4.32 -2.04 -10.47
N TYR A 127 -3.24 -2.69 -10.93
CA TYR A 127 -2.08 -2.01 -11.50
C TYR A 127 -2.47 -0.97 -12.57
N LYS A 128 -3.33 -1.38 -13.51
CA LYS A 128 -3.68 -0.54 -14.68
C LYS A 128 -4.34 0.79 -14.31
N THR A 129 -5.13 0.79 -13.25
CA THR A 129 -5.87 1.98 -12.80
C THR A 129 -5.10 2.79 -11.76
N ASP A 130 -4.40 2.11 -10.85
CA ASP A 130 -3.94 2.73 -9.63
C ASP A 130 -2.41 3.01 -9.64
N TYR A 131 -1.60 2.12 -10.21
CA TYR A 131 -0.13 2.24 -10.15
C TYR A 131 0.55 2.54 -11.47
N LYS A 132 -0.05 2.13 -12.59
CA LYS A 132 0.48 2.43 -13.92
C LYS A 132 0.72 3.91 -14.17
N PRO A 133 -0.16 4.85 -13.75
CA PRO A 133 0.10 6.29 -13.92
C PRO A 133 1.41 6.76 -13.28
N LEU A 134 1.78 6.20 -12.12
CA LEU A 134 3.05 6.52 -11.44
C LEU A 134 4.26 5.98 -12.22
N VAL A 135 4.15 4.75 -12.73
CA VAL A 135 5.20 4.13 -13.56
C VAL A 135 5.39 4.90 -14.87
N LEU A 136 4.30 5.42 -15.46
CA LEU A 136 4.38 6.24 -16.67
C LEU A 136 5.08 7.58 -16.40
N ILE A 137 4.81 8.24 -15.27
CA ILE A 137 5.58 9.45 -14.89
C ILE A 137 7.07 9.13 -14.82
N ALA A 138 7.44 8.02 -14.16
CA ALA A 138 8.84 7.63 -14.06
C ALA A 138 9.46 7.38 -15.45
N LYS A 139 8.75 6.66 -16.32
CA LYS A 139 9.20 6.35 -17.68
C LYS A 139 9.36 7.60 -18.55
N GLU A 140 8.37 8.49 -18.54
CA GLU A 140 8.35 9.69 -19.36
C GLU A 140 9.40 10.72 -18.94
N ASN A 141 9.81 10.70 -17.68
CA ASN A 141 10.77 11.63 -17.11
C ASN A 141 12.11 10.97 -16.71
N GLU A 142 12.35 9.74 -17.17
CA GLU A 142 13.60 8.98 -16.93
C GLU A 142 13.96 8.88 -15.44
N LEU A 143 12.93 8.81 -14.56
CA LEU A 143 13.13 8.70 -13.11
C LEU A 143 13.39 7.26 -12.71
N THR A 144 14.16 7.09 -11.64
CA THR A 144 14.31 5.80 -10.97
C THR A 144 13.00 5.40 -10.29
N PHE A 145 12.53 4.18 -10.56
CA PHE A 145 11.42 3.55 -9.85
C PHE A 145 11.90 2.24 -9.22
N VAL A 146 11.79 2.13 -7.90
CA VAL A 146 12.35 1.01 -7.12
C VAL A 146 11.24 0.03 -6.73
N ALA A 147 11.45 -1.24 -7.04
CA ALA A 147 10.67 -2.36 -6.56
C ALA A 147 11.17 -2.73 -5.15
N THR A 148 10.40 -2.36 -4.12
CA THR A 148 10.93 -2.37 -2.76
C THR A 148 10.48 -3.56 -1.91
N ASN A 149 9.37 -4.22 -2.29
CA ASN A 149 8.79 -5.24 -1.42
C ASN A 149 9.54 -6.57 -1.50
N ILE A 150 9.58 -7.27 -0.37
CA ILE A 150 10.04 -8.66 -0.34
C ILE A 150 9.24 -9.53 -1.31
N PRO A 151 9.85 -10.45 -2.07
CA PRO A 151 9.11 -11.43 -2.87
C PRO A 151 8.09 -12.18 -2.01
N ARG A 152 6.82 -12.14 -2.43
CA ARG A 152 5.67 -12.70 -1.67
C ARG A 152 5.90 -14.13 -1.18
N ARG A 153 6.62 -14.94 -1.95
CA ARG A 153 6.99 -16.32 -1.56
C ARG A 153 7.82 -16.36 -0.29
N TYR A 154 8.71 -15.40 -0.05
CA TYR A 154 9.56 -15.35 1.13
C TYR A 154 8.80 -14.79 2.35
N ALA A 155 7.97 -13.77 2.19
CA ALA A 155 7.06 -13.33 3.24
C ALA A 155 6.11 -14.46 3.68
N ASN A 156 5.58 -15.25 2.73
CA ASN A 156 4.75 -16.44 3.03
C ASN A 156 5.54 -17.53 3.74
N MET A 157 6.83 -17.69 3.41
CA MET A 157 7.74 -18.62 4.06
C MET A 157 7.94 -18.26 5.53
N VAL A 158 8.16 -16.97 5.84
CA VAL A 158 8.23 -16.45 7.21
C VAL A 158 6.92 -16.66 7.93
N PHE A 159 5.79 -16.30 7.32
CA PHE A 159 4.47 -16.51 7.92
C PHE A 159 4.23 -17.98 8.31
N LYS A 160 4.62 -18.92 7.46
CA LYS A 160 4.39 -20.37 7.72
C LYS A 160 5.40 -21.00 8.65
N ARG A 161 6.67 -20.58 8.62
CA ARG A 161 7.79 -21.30 9.25
C ARG A 161 8.69 -20.43 10.12
N GLY A 162 8.38 -19.13 10.27
CA GLY A 162 9.20 -18.17 11.01
C GLY A 162 10.41 -17.68 10.23
N VAL A 163 11.07 -16.64 10.76
CA VAL A 163 12.21 -15.95 10.12
C VAL A 163 13.38 -16.89 9.82
N VAL A 164 13.64 -17.85 10.70
CA VAL A 164 14.72 -18.85 10.54
C VAL A 164 14.62 -19.63 9.22
N SER A 165 13.44 -19.69 8.62
CA SER A 165 13.27 -20.34 7.31
C SER A 165 14.00 -19.64 6.18
N LEU A 166 14.33 -18.35 6.33
CA LEU A 166 15.08 -17.57 5.34
C LEU A 166 16.56 -17.99 5.26
N ASP A 167 17.12 -18.62 6.30
CA ASP A 167 18.51 -19.10 6.31
C ASP A 167 18.75 -20.17 5.22
N SER A 168 17.69 -20.77 4.68
CA SER A 168 17.78 -21.75 3.60
C SER A 168 17.80 -21.16 2.19
N LEU A 169 17.73 -19.84 2.06
CA LEU A 169 17.75 -19.15 0.76
C LEU A 169 19.16 -19.10 0.18
N SER A 170 19.25 -19.06 -1.15
CA SER A 170 20.49 -18.78 -1.86
C SER A 170 20.92 -17.32 -1.71
N ASP A 171 22.18 -17.01 -1.96
CA ASP A 171 22.70 -15.64 -1.94
C ASP A 171 21.92 -14.71 -2.89
N GLU A 172 21.55 -15.21 -4.08
CA GLU A 172 20.69 -14.46 -5.01
C GLU A 172 19.31 -14.15 -4.39
N ALA A 173 18.69 -15.13 -3.75
CA ALA A 173 17.38 -14.93 -3.10
C ALA A 173 17.48 -13.97 -1.90
N LEU A 174 18.59 -14.01 -1.15
CA LEU A 174 18.87 -13.09 -0.06
C LEU A 174 19.09 -11.65 -0.54
N SER A 175 19.55 -11.44 -1.77
CA SER A 175 19.70 -10.09 -2.35
C SER A 175 18.37 -9.37 -2.59
N TYR A 176 17.21 -10.06 -2.51
CA TYR A 176 15.88 -9.48 -2.66
C TYR A 176 15.18 -9.18 -1.32
N ILE A 177 15.90 -9.28 -0.21
CA ILE A 177 15.35 -9.03 1.13
C ILE A 177 16.32 -8.18 1.96
N ALA A 178 15.81 -7.60 3.05
CA ALA A 178 16.68 -6.93 4.02
C ALA A 178 17.75 -7.90 4.56
N PRO A 179 18.96 -7.40 4.90
CA PRO A 179 19.99 -8.21 5.54
C PRO A 179 19.49 -8.92 6.80
N LEU A 180 19.91 -10.16 6.97
CA LEU A 180 19.62 -10.94 8.18
C LEU A 180 20.79 -10.84 9.18
N PRO A 181 20.55 -11.00 10.49
CA PRO A 181 19.28 -11.34 11.13
C PRO A 181 18.26 -10.19 11.14
N LEU A 182 16.96 -10.53 11.03
CA LEU A 182 15.90 -9.55 11.18
C LEU A 182 15.80 -9.08 12.64
N GLU A 183 16.10 -7.82 12.87
CA GLU A 183 15.96 -7.17 14.17
C GLU A 183 14.89 -6.08 14.09
N TYR A 184 13.87 -6.17 14.92
CA TYR A 184 12.82 -5.15 15.02
C TYR A 184 12.30 -5.03 16.46
N ASP A 185 11.67 -3.90 16.76
CA ASP A 185 11.09 -3.65 18.07
C ASP A 185 9.67 -4.27 18.17
N THR A 186 9.58 -5.40 18.84
CA THR A 186 8.30 -6.09 19.08
C THR A 186 7.37 -5.33 20.03
N SER A 187 7.83 -4.22 20.64
CA SER A 187 7.01 -3.36 21.50
C SER A 187 6.20 -2.32 20.73
N LEU A 188 6.47 -2.11 19.45
CA LEU A 188 5.70 -1.22 18.60
C LEU A 188 4.24 -1.70 18.47
N SER A 189 3.30 -0.76 18.44
CA SER A 189 1.87 -1.06 18.47
C SER A 189 1.44 -1.89 17.26
N CYS A 190 1.99 -1.58 16.08
CA CYS A 190 1.74 -2.29 14.82
C CYS A 190 2.04 -3.79 14.92
N TYR A 191 3.16 -4.19 15.55
CA TYR A 191 3.52 -5.61 15.70
C TYR A 191 2.81 -6.26 16.88
N LYS A 192 2.59 -5.54 18.00
CA LYS A 192 1.80 -6.04 19.13
C LYS A 192 0.38 -6.41 18.74
N GLN A 193 -0.29 -5.60 17.94
CA GLN A 193 -1.64 -5.89 17.45
C GLN A 193 -1.68 -7.20 16.66
N LEU A 194 -0.67 -7.45 15.82
CA LEU A 194 -0.56 -8.70 15.06
C LEU A 194 -0.30 -9.91 15.95
N MET A 195 0.50 -9.75 16.99
CA MET A 195 0.76 -10.81 17.97
C MET A 195 -0.45 -11.09 18.87
N GLY A 196 -1.24 -10.06 19.21
CA GLY A 196 -2.44 -10.18 20.04
C GLY A 196 -3.66 -10.76 19.31
N SER A 197 -3.76 -10.61 18.02
CA SER A 197 -4.91 -11.02 17.20
C SER A 197 -5.12 -12.53 17.08
N ALA A 198 -4.19 -13.38 17.55
CA ALA A 198 -4.30 -14.84 17.52
C ALA A 198 -4.97 -15.45 18.77
N GLY A 199 -5.41 -14.66 19.72
CA GLY A 199 -6.01 -15.07 21.01
C GLY A 199 -7.51 -14.78 21.14
N GLY A 200 -8.37 -15.25 20.21
CA GLY A 200 -9.84 -15.24 20.36
C GLY A 200 -10.54 -13.94 19.88
N PRO A 201 -11.87 -13.96 19.68
CA PRO A 201 -12.60 -12.84 19.10
C PRO A 201 -12.72 -11.68 20.10
N THR A 202 -11.83 -10.72 20.02
CA THR A 202 -12.06 -9.39 20.57
C THR A 202 -12.73 -8.56 19.48
N GLU A 203 -13.93 -8.08 19.79
CA GLU A 203 -14.67 -7.15 18.95
C GLU A 203 -13.79 -5.98 18.50
N LYS A 204 -13.89 -5.71 17.18
CA LYS A 204 -13.39 -4.50 16.52
C LYS A 204 -11.88 -4.26 16.48
N ALA A 205 -11.12 -5.17 15.89
CA ALA A 205 -10.04 -4.75 15.02
C ALA A 205 -10.47 -5.09 13.60
N THR A 206 -11.15 -4.20 12.93
CA THR A 206 -11.34 -4.25 11.48
C THR A 206 -9.99 -3.98 10.83
N MET A 207 -9.13 -5.00 10.86
CA MET A 207 -8.03 -5.05 9.90
C MET A 207 -8.67 -4.92 8.51
N PRO A 208 -8.27 -3.98 7.68
CA PRO A 208 -8.65 -4.06 6.28
C PRO A 208 -8.06 -5.37 5.76
N MET A 209 -8.93 -6.33 5.50
CA MET A 209 -8.57 -7.67 4.95
C MET A 209 -7.96 -7.56 3.53
N ALA A 210 -7.47 -6.38 3.17
CA ALA A 210 -6.76 -6.05 1.95
C ALA A 210 -5.28 -6.41 1.97
N ALA A 211 -4.68 -6.71 3.13
CA ALA A 211 -3.25 -7.00 3.22
C ALA A 211 -2.86 -8.44 2.82
N MET A 212 -3.83 -9.37 2.70
CA MET A 212 -3.55 -10.71 2.18
C MET A 212 -4.48 -11.05 1.01
N PRO A 213 -3.97 -11.25 -0.21
CA PRO A 213 -4.77 -11.74 -1.32
C PRO A 213 -5.30 -13.15 -1.01
N LYS A 214 -6.62 -13.34 -1.10
CA LYS A 214 -7.30 -14.64 -0.90
C LYS A 214 -6.91 -15.70 -1.93
N ASP A 215 -6.13 -15.36 -2.95
CA ASP A 215 -5.81 -16.22 -4.10
C ASP A 215 -4.54 -17.09 -3.92
N ALA A 216 -3.98 -17.19 -2.71
CA ALA A 216 -2.91 -18.15 -2.45
C ALA A 216 -3.37 -19.63 -2.49
N MET A 217 -4.65 -19.89 -2.78
CA MET A 217 -5.25 -21.23 -2.89
C MET A 217 -5.82 -21.53 -4.28
N HIS A 218 -5.21 -21.12 -5.37
CA HIS A 218 -5.64 -21.60 -6.67
C HIS A 218 -4.66 -22.63 -7.23
N LYS A 219 -5.21 -23.84 -7.38
CA LYS A 219 -4.63 -24.99 -8.08
C LYS A 219 -4.21 -24.56 -9.48
N SER A 220 -3.01 -24.94 -9.88
CA SER A 220 -2.58 -24.91 -11.27
C SER A 220 -3.60 -25.67 -12.14
N PRO A 221 -4.05 -25.15 -13.26
CA PRO A 221 -4.79 -25.94 -14.22
C PRO A 221 -3.80 -26.80 -14.99
N MET A 222 -3.88 -28.11 -14.77
CA MET A 222 -3.30 -29.08 -15.69
C MET A 222 -4.16 -29.12 -16.96
N GLY A 223 -3.53 -28.81 -18.06
CA GLY A 223 -3.62 -29.44 -19.38
C GLY A 223 -4.98 -29.66 -20.00
N ASP A 224 -5.32 -28.86 -20.99
CA ASP A 224 -6.22 -29.27 -22.05
C ASP A 224 -5.45 -29.90 -23.22
N SER A 225 -5.98 -31.07 -23.63
CA SER A 225 -5.44 -31.98 -24.57
C SER A 225 -5.38 -31.42 -25.98
N ILE A 226 -4.20 -31.42 -26.59
CA ILE A 226 -4.06 -31.37 -28.07
C ILE A 226 -4.12 -32.81 -28.61
N LYS A 227 -5.12 -33.11 -29.41
CA LYS A 227 -5.19 -34.32 -30.24
C LYS A 227 -4.12 -34.24 -31.32
N ALA A 228 -3.16 -35.14 -31.30
CA ALA A 228 -2.33 -35.47 -32.45
C ALA A 228 -2.61 -36.91 -32.87
N THR A 229 -2.88 -37.06 -34.14
CA THR A 229 -3.10 -38.33 -34.87
C THR A 229 -1.76 -38.95 -35.24
N GLY A 230 -1.64 -40.28 -35.04
CA GLY A 230 -0.96 -41.18 -35.95
C GLY A 230 0.42 -41.70 -35.60
N ASP A 231 0.44 -42.99 -35.38
CA ASP A 231 1.43 -44.03 -35.64
C ASP A 231 2.33 -44.52 -34.51
N THR A 232 2.01 -45.74 -34.10
CA THR A 232 2.74 -46.72 -33.28
C THR A 232 4.01 -47.25 -33.94
N PRO A 233 5.01 -47.81 -33.18
CA PRO A 233 4.88 -49.18 -32.65
C PRO A 233 5.41 -49.39 -31.21
N SER A 234 4.80 -50.36 -30.53
CA SER A 234 5.16 -51.03 -29.29
C SER A 234 6.29 -52.05 -29.45
N PRO A 235 6.67 -52.90 -28.46
CA PRO A 235 6.69 -52.76 -26.99
C PRO A 235 8.01 -53.25 -26.37
N ILE A 236 8.29 -52.94 -25.09
CA ILE A 236 8.96 -53.85 -24.16
C ILE A 236 8.44 -53.55 -22.75
N GLY A 237 7.93 -54.57 -22.11
CA GLY A 237 7.35 -54.50 -20.77
C GLY A 237 8.38 -54.54 -19.68
N ASP A 238 7.94 -54.04 -18.52
CA ASP A 238 8.24 -54.69 -17.24
C ASP A 238 7.21 -54.25 -16.19
N THR A 239 6.64 -55.28 -15.60
CA THR A 239 5.65 -55.31 -14.53
C THR A 239 6.27 -54.95 -13.20
N ILE A 240 5.67 -53.99 -12.46
CA ILE A 240 5.71 -53.97 -11.01
C ILE A 240 4.33 -53.57 -10.48
N SER A 241 3.82 -54.45 -9.63
CA SER A 241 2.51 -54.43 -8.96
C SER A 241 2.38 -53.33 -7.89
N PRO A 242 1.13 -53.00 -7.47
CA PRO A 242 0.85 -51.86 -6.59
C PRO A 242 1.05 -52.19 -5.13
N MET A 243 1.72 -51.31 -4.40
CA MET A 243 1.74 -51.38 -2.92
C MET A 243 0.85 -50.27 -2.34
N GLY A 244 -0.07 -50.76 -1.57
CA GLY A 244 -0.79 -50.34 -0.41
C GLY A 244 -0.99 -48.84 -0.11
N GLU A 245 -2.26 -48.45 -0.07
CA GLU A 245 -2.74 -47.27 0.65
C GLU A 245 -2.35 -47.37 2.15
N ALA A 246 -1.40 -46.54 2.57
CA ALA A 246 -1.18 -46.30 3.99
C ALA A 246 -2.07 -45.14 4.45
N LYS A 247 -3.17 -45.42 5.11
CA LYS A 247 -3.92 -44.48 5.93
C LYS A 247 -3.00 -43.93 7.00
N LEU A 248 -2.65 -42.63 6.87
CA LEU A 248 -2.06 -41.87 7.97
C LEU A 248 -3.14 -41.62 9.04
N PRO A 249 -2.88 -41.80 10.34
CA PRO A 249 -3.83 -41.51 11.40
C PRO A 249 -4.09 -40.00 11.49
N MET A 250 -5.37 -39.65 11.65
CA MET A 250 -5.77 -38.29 12.05
C MET A 250 -5.16 -37.98 13.41
N GLY A 251 -4.03 -37.25 13.38
CA GLY A 251 -3.43 -36.67 14.57
C GLY A 251 -4.24 -35.45 14.99
N SER A 252 -4.64 -35.49 16.26
CA SER A 252 -5.30 -34.44 17.01
C SER A 252 -4.77 -33.06 16.68
N ALA A 253 -5.67 -32.12 16.38
CA ALA A 253 -5.38 -30.70 16.28
C ALA A 253 -4.72 -30.23 17.59
N SER A 254 -3.43 -29.96 17.55
CA SER A 254 -2.75 -29.22 18.59
C SER A 254 -3.28 -27.78 18.61
N PRO A 255 -3.42 -27.12 19.74
CA PRO A 255 -3.89 -25.75 19.81
C PRO A 255 -2.88 -24.84 19.11
N ILE A 256 -3.28 -24.25 17.98
CA ILE A 256 -2.53 -23.21 17.27
C ILE A 256 -2.67 -21.92 18.09
N GLY A 257 -1.96 -21.84 19.20
CA GLY A 257 -1.89 -20.67 20.06
C GLY A 257 -0.42 -20.32 20.28
N GLY A 258 0.03 -19.18 19.75
CA GLY A 258 1.32 -18.58 20.04
C GLY A 258 2.32 -18.49 18.87
N HIS A 259 2.50 -19.51 18.06
CA HIS A 259 3.46 -19.44 16.95
C HIS A 259 2.89 -18.74 15.70
N GLY A 260 1.59 -18.88 15.41
CA GLY A 260 0.97 -18.28 14.23
C GLY A 260 0.90 -16.75 14.26
N SER A 261 0.69 -16.17 15.44
CA SER A 261 0.61 -14.71 15.60
C SER A 261 1.98 -14.04 15.56
N ARG A 262 3.00 -14.66 16.16
CA ARG A 262 4.37 -14.16 16.06
C ARG A 262 4.86 -14.18 14.62
N ASN A 263 4.64 -15.27 13.91
CA ASN A 263 5.04 -15.37 12.50
C ASN A 263 4.33 -14.34 11.60
N LEU A 264 3.11 -13.90 11.97
CA LEU A 264 2.41 -12.82 11.26
C LEU A 264 3.14 -11.48 11.45
N ALA A 265 3.52 -11.17 12.69
CA ALA A 265 4.32 -9.97 12.99
C ALA A 265 5.69 -10.04 12.33
N ASP A 266 6.37 -11.19 12.39
CA ASP A 266 7.65 -11.43 11.73
C ASP A 266 7.54 -11.24 10.19
N ALA A 267 6.46 -11.75 9.57
CA ALA A 267 6.21 -11.60 8.14
C ALA A 267 5.89 -10.16 7.74
N GLN A 268 5.29 -9.38 8.63
CA GLN A 268 5.10 -7.95 8.41
C GLN A 268 6.43 -7.19 8.60
N ALA A 269 7.15 -7.48 9.67
CA ALA A 269 8.42 -6.82 9.97
C ALA A 269 9.48 -7.04 8.88
N ILE A 270 9.56 -8.23 8.27
CA ILE A 270 10.50 -8.46 7.16
C ILE A 270 10.09 -7.69 5.90
N LYS A 271 8.80 -7.42 5.67
CA LYS A 271 8.37 -6.52 4.59
C LYS A 271 8.83 -5.10 4.86
N ASP A 272 8.54 -4.58 6.06
CA ASP A 272 8.91 -3.22 6.48
C ASP A 272 10.42 -3.01 6.40
N ALA A 273 11.19 -3.99 6.91
CA ALA A 273 12.65 -3.99 6.83
C ALA A 273 13.15 -4.00 5.38
N THR A 274 12.55 -4.82 4.51
CA THR A 274 12.97 -4.95 3.12
C THR A 274 12.66 -3.67 2.33
N MET A 275 11.47 -3.10 2.47
CA MET A 275 11.12 -1.84 1.82
C MET A 275 12.04 -0.70 2.30
N SER A 276 12.29 -0.61 3.60
CA SER A 276 13.20 0.39 4.18
C SER A 276 14.65 0.19 3.71
N HIS A 277 15.11 -1.06 3.60
CA HIS A 277 16.44 -1.38 3.08
C HIS A 277 16.63 -0.86 1.65
N PHE A 278 15.70 -1.15 0.75
CA PHE A 278 15.79 -0.67 -0.64
C PHE A 278 15.63 0.84 -0.76
N ILE A 279 14.80 1.49 0.08
CA ILE A 279 14.78 2.95 0.15
C ILE A 279 16.18 3.49 0.46
N MET A 280 16.85 2.95 1.49
CA MET A 280 18.17 3.41 1.90
C MET A 280 19.27 3.08 0.90
N GLU A 281 19.14 2.00 0.14
CA GLU A 281 20.11 1.60 -0.90
C GLU A 281 20.08 2.58 -2.09
N TYR A 282 18.89 3.08 -2.45
CA TYR A 282 18.72 3.99 -3.59
C TYR A 282 18.76 5.47 -3.19
N TRP A 283 18.42 5.81 -1.94
CA TRP A 283 18.45 7.18 -1.49
C TRP A 283 19.87 7.68 -1.25
N GLN A 284 20.11 8.94 -1.58
CA GLN A 284 21.37 9.64 -1.32
C GLN A 284 21.09 11.08 -0.86
N PRO A 285 21.98 11.72 -0.09
CA PRO A 285 21.83 13.12 0.30
C PRO A 285 21.55 14.03 -0.91
N GLY A 286 20.53 14.87 -0.79
CA GLY A 286 20.05 15.75 -1.86
C GLY A 286 19.01 15.13 -2.80
N LYS A 287 18.75 13.82 -2.70
CA LYS A 287 17.62 13.16 -3.37
C LYS A 287 16.37 13.18 -2.47
N LEU A 288 15.20 13.14 -3.11
CA LEU A 288 13.92 12.90 -2.46
C LEU A 288 13.42 11.52 -2.90
N PHE A 289 13.14 10.64 -1.96
CA PHE A 289 12.53 9.34 -2.23
C PHE A 289 11.06 9.37 -1.80
N ILE A 290 10.11 9.22 -2.73
CA ILE A 290 8.70 8.97 -2.39
C ILE A 290 8.41 7.48 -2.49
N HIS A 291 7.86 6.92 -1.41
CA HIS A 291 7.49 5.51 -1.33
C HIS A 291 5.98 5.35 -1.16
N TYR A 292 5.34 4.55 -2.01
CA TYR A 292 3.92 4.23 -1.96
C TYR A 292 3.73 2.88 -1.27
N ASN A 293 3.02 2.89 -0.15
CA ASN A 293 2.77 1.70 0.67
C ASN A 293 1.36 1.74 1.25
N GLY A 294 0.83 0.58 1.65
CA GLY A 294 -0.38 0.57 2.47
C GLY A 294 -0.15 1.32 3.78
N ALA A 295 -1.14 2.09 4.24
CA ALA A 295 -1.02 2.97 5.41
C ALA A 295 -0.45 2.26 6.65
N TYR A 296 -0.77 0.98 6.85
CA TYR A 296 -0.26 0.18 7.96
C TYR A 296 1.27 0.10 8.05
N HIS A 297 1.99 0.25 6.91
CA HIS A 297 3.45 0.21 6.86
C HIS A 297 4.13 1.51 7.31
N SER A 298 3.37 2.58 7.55
CA SER A 298 3.92 3.90 7.95
C SER A 298 3.08 4.66 8.98
N ASP A 299 1.90 4.15 9.35
CA ASP A 299 1.03 4.77 10.36
C ASP A 299 1.71 4.84 11.73
N GLU A 300 1.34 5.85 12.51
CA GLU A 300 1.81 6.09 13.88
C GLU A 300 3.33 6.28 13.99
N PHE A 301 3.99 6.64 12.88
CA PHE A 301 5.46 6.76 12.77
C PHE A 301 6.21 5.49 13.16
N GLU A 302 5.56 4.34 13.04
CA GLU A 302 6.08 3.00 13.30
C GLU A 302 6.50 2.27 12.01
N SER A 303 6.66 0.97 12.06
CA SER A 303 6.97 0.10 10.89
C SER A 303 8.17 0.61 10.08
N MET A 304 8.00 0.97 8.80
CA MET A 304 9.08 1.47 7.95
C MET A 304 9.77 2.71 8.52
N ASN A 305 9.02 3.61 9.16
CA ASN A 305 9.61 4.81 9.76
C ASN A 305 10.64 4.46 10.84
N TRP A 306 10.34 3.46 11.68
CA TRP A 306 11.27 2.96 12.68
C TRP A 306 12.57 2.41 12.04
N PHE A 307 12.47 1.58 10.98
CA PHE A 307 13.64 1.03 10.29
C PHE A 307 14.48 2.12 9.64
N LEU A 308 13.86 3.09 8.98
CA LEU A 308 14.55 4.21 8.32
C LEU A 308 15.27 5.09 9.34
N LYS A 309 14.61 5.45 10.45
CA LYS A 309 15.22 6.24 11.52
C LYS A 309 16.34 5.49 12.26
N ARG A 310 16.23 4.17 12.38
CA ARG A 310 17.32 3.34 12.90
C ARG A 310 18.54 3.30 11.97
N ALA A 311 18.30 3.27 10.65
CA ALA A 311 19.37 3.29 9.65
C ALA A 311 20.05 4.66 9.58
N ASN A 312 19.28 5.73 9.62
CA ASN A 312 19.78 7.11 9.64
C ASN A 312 18.82 8.01 10.44
N PRO A 313 19.16 8.38 11.68
CA PRO A 313 18.31 9.20 12.55
C PRO A 313 18.09 10.63 12.03
N ASP A 314 18.98 11.14 11.18
CA ASP A 314 18.93 12.51 10.67
C ASP A 314 18.00 12.68 9.46
N LEU A 315 17.46 11.58 8.89
CA LEU A 315 16.53 11.66 7.76
C LEU A 315 15.32 12.53 8.09
N LYS A 316 15.01 13.45 7.22
CA LYS A 316 13.74 14.18 7.25
C LYS A 316 12.68 13.35 6.54
N ILE A 317 11.87 12.63 7.31
CA ILE A 317 10.78 11.79 6.82
C ILE A 317 9.48 12.56 6.98
N ILE A 318 8.67 12.59 5.94
CA ILE A 318 7.27 13.04 5.97
C ILE A 318 6.38 11.83 5.73
N THR A 319 5.42 11.63 6.63
CA THR A 319 4.41 10.57 6.51
C THR A 319 3.08 11.17 6.06
N ILE A 320 2.42 10.48 5.14
CA ILE A 320 1.06 10.79 4.69
C ILE A 320 0.24 9.52 4.86
N SER A 321 -0.90 9.59 5.52
CA SER A 321 -1.79 8.44 5.71
C SER A 321 -3.17 8.71 5.12
N THR A 322 -3.75 7.71 4.47
CA THR A 322 -5.15 7.75 4.01
C THR A 322 -6.02 6.99 5.00
N VAL A 323 -7.07 7.64 5.50
CA VAL A 323 -8.05 7.06 6.40
C VAL A 323 -9.45 7.12 5.79
N SER A 324 -10.27 6.12 6.09
CA SER A 324 -11.66 6.04 5.61
C SER A 324 -12.62 6.27 6.77
N GLN A 325 -13.48 7.28 6.64
CA GLN A 325 -14.45 7.65 7.66
C GLN A 325 -15.76 8.13 7.04
N ASP A 326 -16.85 8.15 7.80
CA ASP A 326 -18.19 8.48 7.27
C ASP A 326 -18.34 9.98 6.98
N ASP A 327 -17.88 10.83 7.86
CA ASP A 327 -17.87 12.29 7.70
C ASP A 327 -16.44 12.83 7.64
N VAL A 328 -16.05 13.30 6.48
CA VAL A 328 -14.72 13.89 6.28
C VAL A 328 -14.62 15.36 6.72
N ALA A 329 -15.67 15.93 7.28
CA ALA A 329 -15.64 17.33 7.73
C ALA A 329 -14.73 17.56 8.93
N LEU A 330 -14.59 16.57 9.81
CA LEU A 330 -13.68 16.56 10.95
C LEU A 330 -12.92 15.23 10.94
N LEU A 331 -11.68 15.24 11.39
CA LEU A 331 -10.92 13.99 11.57
C LEU A 331 -11.48 13.25 12.77
N GLU A 332 -11.66 11.94 12.65
CA GLU A 332 -12.02 11.08 13.79
C GLU A 332 -10.84 10.96 14.74
N GLU A 333 -11.12 10.98 16.04
CA GLU A 333 -10.09 10.98 17.11
C GLU A 333 -9.12 9.80 16.99
N GLU A 334 -9.61 8.63 16.58
CA GLU A 334 -8.80 7.43 16.35
C GLU A 334 -7.84 7.54 15.15
N SER A 335 -7.99 8.57 14.34
CA SER A 335 -7.13 8.86 13.19
C SER A 335 -6.11 9.98 13.47
N GLU A 336 -6.23 10.68 14.61
CA GLU A 336 -5.23 11.65 15.03
C GLU A 336 -3.91 10.94 15.38
N GLY A 337 -2.78 11.58 15.11
CA GLY A 337 -1.46 11.02 15.39
C GLY A 337 -0.94 9.98 14.40
N LYS A 338 -1.70 9.60 13.37
CA LYS A 338 -1.29 8.56 12.42
C LYS A 338 -0.15 8.98 11.50
N ALA A 339 -0.11 10.25 11.10
CA ALA A 339 0.89 10.75 10.16
C ALA A 339 1.01 12.28 10.27
N ASP A 340 2.07 12.86 9.69
CA ASP A 340 2.22 14.32 9.56
C ASP A 340 1.04 14.94 8.81
N PHE A 341 0.54 14.23 7.79
CA PHE A 341 -0.63 14.60 6.99
C PHE A 341 -1.58 13.42 6.85
N ILE A 342 -2.87 13.67 7.04
CA ILE A 342 -3.91 12.65 7.01
C ILE A 342 -4.95 13.03 5.95
N ILE A 343 -5.18 12.12 5.01
CA ILE A 343 -6.16 12.24 3.93
C ILE A 343 -7.41 11.48 4.37
N ALA A 344 -8.43 12.17 4.87
CA ALA A 344 -9.71 11.55 5.17
C ALA A 344 -10.57 11.43 3.91
N VAL A 345 -10.99 10.21 3.58
CA VAL A 345 -11.85 9.88 2.45
C VAL A 345 -13.17 9.31 2.93
N PRO A 346 -14.31 9.54 2.21
CA PRO A 346 -15.59 8.97 2.62
C PRO A 346 -15.59 7.45 2.56
N SER A 347 -16.11 6.79 3.59
CA SER A 347 -16.28 5.32 3.63
C SER A 347 -17.20 4.80 2.51
N SER A 348 -18.09 5.66 2.01
CA SER A 348 -18.99 5.39 0.89
C SER A 348 -18.33 5.52 -0.49
N MET A 349 -17.04 5.83 -0.57
CA MET A 349 -16.31 5.92 -1.84
C MET A 349 -16.28 4.55 -2.54
N THR A 350 -16.58 4.52 -3.84
CA THR A 350 -16.42 3.32 -4.67
C THR A 350 -14.95 2.93 -4.71
N GLN A 351 -14.68 1.63 -4.65
CA GLN A 351 -13.33 1.10 -4.63
C GLN A 351 -12.94 0.54 -6.00
N THR A 352 -11.66 0.58 -6.34
CA THR A 352 -11.10 -0.11 -7.49
C THR A 352 -11.13 -1.62 -7.26
N SER A 353 -11.34 -2.39 -8.32
CA SER A 353 -11.35 -3.86 -8.24
C SER A 353 -9.92 -4.39 -8.01
N ARG A 354 -9.79 -5.26 -7.05
CA ARG A 354 -8.53 -5.90 -6.68
C ARG A 354 -8.50 -7.39 -7.02
#